data_3d9176cd68bbcd870beacea89a7aa4f5
#
_entry.id   3d9176cd68bbcd870beacea89a7aa4f5
#
_cell.length_a   1.000
_cell.length_b   1.000
_cell.length_c   1.000
_cell.angle_alpha   90.00
_cell.angle_beta   90.00
_cell.angle_gamma   90.00
#
_symmetry.space_group_name_H-M   'P 1'
#
loop_
_entity.id
_entity.type
_entity.pdbx_description
1 polymer ?
#
loop_
_entity_poly.entity_id
_entity_poly.type
_entity_poly.pdbx_seq_one_letter_code
_entity_poly.pdbx_strand_id
1 'polypeptide(L)'
;MTTDGVLQDTYNRTIRDLRISITDRCNFRCAYCLPDTEEAANFYQSRKKNSVQAASSKKIIHNWKPKSELLSFEEITRIVKISSSLGVNKVRITGGEPLLRHGVDSLISSISNLGVIGDLSLTSNGSKFPSLAKKLKEAGLNRITLSLDSLNQKNFRRITGFDGLDNIIESIDIAKALDLTPIKVNAVIIRGI
;
A
#
# COMPACT_ATOMS: atom_id res chain seq x y z
N MET A 1 -27.68 19.29 -3.55
CA MET A 1 -27.44 20.67 -3.11
C MET A 1 -26.03 20.72 -2.54
N THR A 2 -25.11 21.36 -3.26
CA THR A 2 -23.69 21.47 -2.85
C THR A 2 -23.58 22.63 -1.88
N THR A 3 -23.54 22.34 -0.61
CA THR A 3 -23.14 23.32 0.39
C THR A 3 -21.63 23.50 0.28
N ASP A 4 -21.21 24.63 -0.23
CA ASP A 4 -19.83 25.16 -0.19
C ASP A 4 -18.71 24.36 -0.89
N GLY A 5 -19.01 23.66 -1.99
CA GLY A 5 -17.97 23.00 -2.81
C GLY A 5 -17.33 21.76 -2.19
N VAL A 6 -17.78 21.30 -1.04
CA VAL A 6 -17.24 20.12 -0.33
C VAL A 6 -17.96 18.85 -0.75
N LEU A 7 -17.20 17.79 -1.07
CA LEU A 7 -17.77 16.49 -1.41
C LEU A 7 -18.43 15.82 -0.20
N GLN A 8 -19.66 15.40 -0.37
CA GLN A 8 -20.42 14.64 0.63
C GLN A 8 -21.01 13.39 -0.01
N ASP A 9 -21.13 12.32 0.77
CA ASP A 9 -21.86 11.13 0.38
C ASP A 9 -23.38 11.28 0.59
N THR A 10 -24.14 10.26 0.23
CA THR A 10 -25.61 10.23 0.38
C THR A 10 -26.10 10.30 1.84
N TYR A 11 -25.20 10.16 2.81
CA TYR A 11 -25.46 10.28 4.25
C TYR A 11 -24.95 11.60 4.84
N ASN A 12 -24.62 12.59 4.00
CA ASN A 12 -24.06 13.90 4.37
C ASN A 12 -22.69 13.82 5.09
N ARG A 13 -21.94 12.73 4.91
CA ARG A 13 -20.58 12.62 5.45
C ARG A 13 -19.59 13.26 4.48
N THR A 14 -18.78 14.16 4.98
CA THR A 14 -17.72 14.81 4.20
C THR A 14 -16.65 13.80 3.78
N ILE A 15 -16.34 13.73 2.48
CA ILE A 15 -15.26 12.92 1.94
C ILE A 15 -13.94 13.66 2.16
N ARG A 16 -13.12 13.17 3.08
CA ARG A 16 -11.83 13.79 3.47
C ARG A 16 -10.61 13.01 3.06
N ASP A 17 -10.76 11.73 2.72
CA ASP A 17 -9.66 10.82 2.44
C ASP A 17 -9.61 10.48 0.96
N LEU A 18 -8.42 10.63 0.35
CA LEU A 18 -8.11 10.17 -1.00
C LEU A 18 -7.05 9.07 -0.93
N ARG A 19 -7.35 7.93 -1.52
CA ARG A 19 -6.39 6.83 -1.69
C ARG A 19 -5.99 6.71 -3.14
N ILE A 20 -4.68 6.77 -3.41
CA ILE A 20 -4.13 6.70 -4.77
C ILE A 20 -3.19 5.52 -4.90
N SER A 21 -3.50 4.61 -5.83
CA SER A 21 -2.59 3.55 -6.26
C SER A 21 -1.67 4.10 -7.35
N ILE A 22 -0.36 4.09 -7.10
CA ILE A 22 0.63 4.68 -7.99
C ILE A 22 1.36 3.67 -8.88
N THR A 23 1.20 2.38 -8.61
CA THR A 23 1.78 1.27 -9.38
C THR A 23 1.01 -0.01 -9.11
N ASP A 24 0.96 -0.88 -10.10
CA ASP A 24 0.46 -2.26 -9.97
C ASP A 24 1.55 -3.26 -9.55
N ARG A 25 2.84 -2.88 -9.69
CA ARG A 25 3.99 -3.75 -9.38
C ARG A 25 4.16 -3.95 -7.89
N CYS A 26 4.43 -5.20 -7.51
CA CYS A 26 4.75 -5.59 -6.15
C CYS A 26 5.87 -6.64 -6.15
N ASN A 27 6.72 -6.63 -5.12
CA ASN A 27 7.75 -7.63 -4.91
C ASN A 27 7.32 -8.77 -3.97
N PHE A 28 6.12 -8.67 -3.37
CA PHE A 28 5.49 -9.78 -2.65
C PHE A 28 4.56 -10.56 -3.57
N ARG A 29 4.31 -11.82 -3.20
CA ARG A 29 3.41 -12.75 -3.88
C ARG A 29 2.36 -13.26 -2.91
N CYS A 30 1.69 -12.32 -2.24
CA CYS A 30 0.69 -12.68 -1.25
C CYS A 30 -0.41 -13.54 -1.88
N ALA A 31 -0.68 -14.68 -1.25
CA ALA A 31 -1.62 -15.69 -1.74
C ALA A 31 -3.04 -15.15 -1.99
N TYR A 32 -3.42 -14.10 -1.26
CA TYR A 32 -4.72 -13.44 -1.39
C TYR A 32 -4.74 -12.25 -2.37
N CYS A 33 -3.57 -11.85 -2.92
CA CYS A 33 -3.46 -10.62 -3.74
C CYS A 33 -2.83 -10.89 -5.10
N LEU A 34 -1.57 -11.32 -5.14
CA LEU A 34 -0.76 -11.53 -6.35
C LEU A 34 -0.01 -12.86 -6.27
N PRO A 35 -0.70 -14.00 -6.18
CA PRO A 35 -0.05 -15.31 -6.05
C PRO A 35 0.80 -15.66 -7.27
N ASP A 36 1.95 -16.32 -7.05
CA ASP A 36 2.84 -16.78 -8.14
C ASP A 36 2.37 -18.04 -8.83
N THR A 37 1.55 -18.86 -8.15
CA THR A 37 1.11 -20.16 -8.64
C THR A 37 -0.39 -20.33 -8.46
N GLU A 38 -0.98 -21.19 -9.31
CA GLU A 38 -2.39 -21.58 -9.17
C GLU A 38 -2.68 -22.22 -7.80
N GLU A 39 -1.70 -22.93 -7.22
CA GLU A 39 -1.82 -23.51 -5.89
C GLU A 39 -1.97 -22.40 -4.83
N ALA A 40 -1.13 -21.37 -4.88
CA ALA A 40 -1.23 -20.22 -3.99
C ALA A 40 -2.55 -19.45 -4.20
N ALA A 41 -2.99 -19.29 -5.45
CA ALA A 41 -4.28 -18.65 -5.76
C ALA A 41 -5.47 -19.46 -5.23
N ASN A 42 -5.40 -20.78 -5.29
CA ASN A 42 -6.44 -21.68 -4.80
C ASN A 42 -6.35 -21.97 -3.30
N PHE A 43 -5.34 -21.41 -2.62
CA PHE A 43 -5.11 -21.60 -1.19
C PHE A 43 -6.35 -21.30 -0.33
N TYR A 44 -7.20 -20.35 -0.74
CA TYR A 44 -8.47 -20.05 -0.08
C TYR A 44 -9.62 -20.94 -0.54
N GLN A 45 -9.58 -21.43 -1.79
CA GLN A 45 -10.68 -22.24 -2.37
C GLN A 45 -10.62 -23.70 -1.91
N SER A 46 -9.42 -24.25 -1.74
CA SER A 46 -9.21 -25.65 -1.33
C SER A 46 -9.75 -25.97 0.06
N ARG A 47 -9.95 -24.96 0.91
CA ARG A 47 -10.54 -25.11 2.26
C ARG A 47 -12.07 -25.25 2.28
N LYS A 48 -12.75 -24.89 1.18
CA LYS A 48 -14.19 -25.12 1.05
C LYS A 48 -14.55 -26.52 0.54
N LYS A 49 -13.58 -27.26 0.00
CA LYS A 49 -13.76 -28.63 -0.51
C LYS A 49 -12.67 -29.52 0.10
N ASN A 50 -13.08 -30.55 0.80
CA ASN A 50 -12.20 -31.61 1.34
C ASN A 50 -11.53 -32.45 0.21
N SER A 51 -11.16 -31.87 -0.90
CA SER A 51 -10.50 -32.55 -2.02
C SER A 51 -9.06 -32.07 -2.13
N VAL A 52 -8.16 -32.89 -1.64
CA VAL A 52 -6.73 -32.85 -1.99
C VAL A 52 -6.62 -33.30 -3.46
N GLN A 53 -6.97 -32.45 -4.39
CA GLN A 53 -6.49 -32.60 -5.77
C GLN A 53 -5.11 -32.01 -5.84
N ALA A 54 -4.15 -32.76 -6.35
CA ALA A 54 -2.79 -32.31 -6.63
C ALA A 54 -2.88 -31.01 -7.45
N ALA A 55 -2.60 -29.88 -6.79
CA ALA A 55 -2.64 -28.60 -7.46
C ALA A 55 -1.49 -28.54 -8.46
N SER A 56 -1.81 -28.21 -9.69
CA SER A 56 -0.82 -27.91 -10.73
C SER A 56 0.06 -26.75 -10.25
N SER A 57 1.37 -26.96 -10.20
CA SER A 57 2.36 -25.93 -9.85
C SER A 57 2.58 -24.91 -10.97
N LYS A 58 1.55 -24.68 -11.79
CA LYS A 58 1.61 -23.76 -12.92
C LYS A 58 1.84 -22.34 -12.44
N LYS A 59 2.91 -21.73 -12.95
CA LYS A 59 3.29 -20.35 -12.62
C LYS A 59 2.33 -19.36 -13.27
N ILE A 60 1.87 -18.38 -12.50
CA ILE A 60 1.06 -17.26 -13.00
C ILE A 60 1.99 -16.18 -13.56
N ILE A 61 1.75 -15.76 -14.79
CA ILE A 61 2.45 -14.65 -15.42
C ILE A 61 1.68 -13.38 -15.14
N HIS A 62 2.31 -12.42 -14.45
CA HIS A 62 1.73 -11.11 -14.17
C HIS A 62 2.07 -10.13 -15.29
N ASN A 63 1.07 -9.63 -15.99
CA ASN A 63 1.22 -8.59 -17.00
C ASN A 63 1.10 -7.21 -16.35
N TRP A 64 2.25 -6.58 -16.07
CA TRP A 64 2.31 -5.26 -15.47
C TRP A 64 1.97 -4.18 -16.50
N LYS A 65 1.29 -3.13 -16.04
CA LYS A 65 1.03 -1.96 -16.86
C LYS A 65 2.33 -1.32 -17.34
N PRO A 66 2.44 -0.94 -18.62
CA PRO A 66 3.56 -0.16 -19.10
C PRO A 66 3.57 1.22 -18.42
N LYS A 67 4.75 1.83 -18.32
CA LYS A 67 4.91 3.14 -17.66
C LYS A 67 4.01 4.22 -18.24
N SER A 68 3.72 4.15 -19.54
CA SER A 68 2.84 5.08 -20.26
C SER A 68 1.36 5.01 -19.85
N GLU A 69 0.93 3.92 -19.23
CA GLU A 69 -0.43 3.74 -18.70
C GLU A 69 -0.56 4.11 -17.22
N LEU A 70 0.55 4.44 -16.56
CA LEU A 70 0.53 4.91 -15.19
C LEU A 70 0.48 6.43 -15.16
N LEU A 71 -0.35 7.00 -14.29
CA LEU A 71 -0.36 8.45 -14.07
C LEU A 71 1.05 8.96 -13.74
N SER A 72 1.44 10.09 -14.30
CA SER A 72 2.67 10.78 -13.93
C SER A 72 2.57 11.37 -12.52
N PHE A 73 3.67 11.79 -11.93
CA PHE A 73 3.65 12.42 -10.60
C PHE A 73 2.98 13.80 -10.65
N GLU A 74 3.11 14.50 -11.77
CA GLU A 74 2.44 15.77 -12.02
C GLU A 74 0.91 15.59 -12.11
N GLU A 75 0.44 14.56 -12.81
CA GLU A 75 -0.98 14.23 -12.90
C GLU A 75 -1.54 13.86 -11.53
N ILE A 76 -0.82 13.02 -10.75
CA ILE A 76 -1.21 12.66 -9.39
C ILE A 76 -1.29 13.90 -8.50
N THR A 77 -0.28 14.76 -8.55
CA THR A 77 -0.25 16.02 -7.78
C THR A 77 -1.41 16.94 -8.15
N ARG A 78 -1.73 17.03 -9.44
CA ARG A 78 -2.89 17.78 -9.95
C ARG A 78 -4.21 17.21 -9.42
N ILE A 79 -4.37 15.88 -9.42
CA ILE A 79 -5.56 15.21 -8.85
C ILE A 79 -5.69 15.54 -7.36
N VAL A 80 -4.60 15.47 -6.60
CA VAL A 80 -4.60 15.80 -5.18
C VAL A 80 -5.01 17.26 -4.97
N LYS A 81 -4.46 18.19 -5.73
CA LYS A 81 -4.81 19.62 -5.67
C LYS A 81 -6.30 19.86 -5.95
N ILE A 82 -6.86 19.24 -6.97
CA ILE A 82 -8.30 19.35 -7.28
C ILE A 82 -9.13 18.72 -6.16
N SER A 83 -8.73 17.55 -5.65
CA SER A 83 -9.45 16.90 -4.57
C SER A 83 -9.44 17.73 -3.28
N SER A 84 -8.34 18.45 -3.01
CA SER A 84 -8.26 19.32 -1.83
C SER A 84 -9.21 20.50 -1.92
N SER A 85 -9.45 21.09 -3.10
CA SER A 85 -10.45 22.13 -3.29
C SER A 85 -11.90 21.63 -3.07
N LEU A 86 -12.09 20.31 -3.08
CA LEU A 86 -13.36 19.64 -2.80
C LEU A 86 -13.47 19.10 -1.36
N GLY A 87 -12.53 19.46 -0.47
CA GLY A 87 -12.58 19.13 0.95
C GLY A 87 -11.70 17.94 1.39
N VAL A 88 -10.97 17.30 0.47
CA VAL A 88 -9.99 16.26 0.82
C VAL A 88 -8.79 16.90 1.50
N ASN A 89 -8.44 16.43 2.69
CA ASN A 89 -7.28 16.89 3.46
C ASN A 89 -6.36 15.74 3.94
N LYS A 90 -6.69 14.50 3.54
CA LYS A 90 -5.88 13.31 3.82
C LYS A 90 -5.59 12.57 2.53
N VAL A 91 -4.33 12.25 2.30
CA VAL A 91 -3.90 11.48 1.14
C VAL A 91 -3.14 10.24 1.58
N ARG A 92 -3.51 9.10 1.00
CA ARG A 92 -2.82 7.84 1.21
C ARG A 92 -2.28 7.31 -0.11
N ILE A 93 -0.97 7.28 -0.22
CA ILE A 93 -0.27 6.66 -1.32
C ILE A 93 -0.21 5.15 -1.11
N THR A 94 -0.56 4.39 -2.13
CA THR A 94 -0.54 2.93 -2.14
C THR A 94 -0.23 2.43 -3.55
N GLY A 95 -0.44 1.13 -3.82
CA GLY A 95 -0.23 0.52 -5.13
C GLY A 95 -0.26 -0.99 -5.00
N GLY A 96 0.52 -1.67 -5.83
CA GLY A 96 1.12 -2.92 -5.45
C GLY A 96 2.06 -2.64 -4.27
N GLU A 97 3.34 -2.36 -4.54
CA GLU A 97 4.24 -1.80 -3.55
C GLU A 97 4.73 -0.41 -4.03
N PRO A 98 4.28 0.68 -3.42
CA PRO A 98 4.58 2.03 -3.89
C PRO A 98 6.06 2.38 -3.82
N LEU A 99 6.83 1.78 -2.89
CA LEU A 99 8.28 2.00 -2.74
C LEU A 99 9.11 1.36 -3.87
N LEU A 100 8.49 0.59 -4.76
CA LEU A 100 9.12 0.11 -5.99
C LEU A 100 9.08 1.15 -7.12
N ARG A 101 8.20 2.15 -7.03
CA ARG A 101 8.14 3.22 -8.02
C ARG A 101 9.25 4.23 -7.77
N HIS A 102 10.20 4.31 -8.71
CA HIS A 102 11.33 5.23 -8.62
C HIS A 102 10.84 6.68 -8.45
N GLY A 103 11.47 7.43 -7.54
CA GLY A 103 11.16 8.84 -7.31
C GLY A 103 9.91 9.08 -6.47
N VAL A 104 9.38 8.07 -5.75
CA VAL A 104 8.20 8.24 -4.89
C VAL A 104 8.36 9.35 -3.82
N ASP A 105 9.58 9.59 -3.39
CA ASP A 105 9.94 10.73 -2.51
C ASP A 105 9.65 12.07 -3.18
N SER A 106 9.94 12.22 -4.47
CA SER A 106 9.62 13.43 -5.23
C SER A 106 8.10 13.65 -5.32
N LEU A 107 7.31 12.59 -5.50
CA LEU A 107 5.85 12.69 -5.44
C LEU A 107 5.38 13.16 -4.06
N ILE A 108 5.92 12.56 -2.98
CA ILE A 108 5.57 12.95 -1.60
C ILE A 108 5.90 14.42 -1.37
N SER A 109 7.09 14.87 -1.80
CA SER A 109 7.50 16.27 -1.72
C SER A 109 6.55 17.19 -2.51
N SER A 110 6.18 16.82 -3.73
CA SER A 110 5.25 17.59 -4.55
C SER A 110 3.88 17.75 -3.89
N ILE A 111 3.36 16.68 -3.27
CA ILE A 111 2.07 16.72 -2.57
C ILE A 111 2.19 17.54 -1.27
N SER A 112 3.25 17.33 -0.48
CA SER A 112 3.50 18.07 0.75
C SER A 112 3.61 19.56 0.51
N ASN A 113 4.31 19.96 -0.55
CA ASN A 113 4.50 21.37 -0.94
C ASN A 113 3.20 22.08 -1.41
N LEU A 114 2.11 21.36 -1.64
CA LEU A 114 0.81 22.00 -1.88
C LEU A 114 0.30 22.75 -0.64
N GLY A 115 0.76 22.37 0.56
CA GLY A 115 0.41 23.02 1.82
C GLY A 115 -1.06 22.84 2.27
N VAL A 116 -1.84 22.05 1.54
CA VAL A 116 -3.29 21.86 1.77
C VAL A 116 -3.65 20.47 2.31
N ILE A 117 -2.69 19.55 2.32
CA ILE A 117 -2.88 18.19 2.82
C ILE A 117 -2.32 18.09 4.25
N GLY A 118 -3.21 17.89 5.21
CA GLY A 118 -2.83 17.80 6.64
C GLY A 118 -2.34 16.41 7.05
N ASP A 119 -2.62 15.36 6.28
CA ASP A 119 -2.22 13.98 6.59
C ASP A 119 -1.82 13.24 5.30
N LEU A 120 -0.52 13.21 5.02
CA LEU A 120 0.06 12.46 3.90
C LEU A 120 0.65 11.15 4.42
N SER A 121 0.07 10.03 4.00
CA SER A 121 0.44 8.70 4.47
C SER A 121 0.79 7.75 3.33
N LEU A 122 1.61 6.73 3.64
CA LEU A 122 2.02 5.68 2.74
C LEU A 122 1.57 4.32 3.30
N THR A 123 1.07 3.43 2.43
CA THR A 123 0.85 2.02 2.77
C THR A 123 1.87 1.18 2.02
N SER A 124 2.66 0.41 2.73
CA SER A 124 3.78 -0.37 2.20
C SER A 124 3.86 -1.75 2.83
N ASN A 125 4.44 -2.71 2.10
CA ASN A 125 4.84 -4.00 2.66
C ASN A 125 6.15 -3.91 3.50
N GLY A 126 6.76 -2.75 3.59
CA GLY A 126 7.93 -2.49 4.43
C GLY A 126 9.28 -2.92 3.86
N SER A 127 9.32 -3.80 2.84
CA SER A 127 10.57 -4.41 2.36
C SER A 127 11.65 -3.43 1.88
N LYS A 128 11.23 -2.26 1.39
CA LYS A 128 12.14 -1.18 0.93
C LYS A 128 12.16 0.01 1.88
N PHE A 129 11.30 0.01 2.89
CA PHE A 129 11.13 1.16 3.76
C PHE A 129 12.39 1.51 4.55
N PRO A 130 13.16 0.58 5.16
CA PRO A 130 14.36 0.93 5.91
C PRO A 130 15.33 1.82 5.13
N SER A 131 15.55 1.53 3.86
CA SER A 131 16.47 2.28 3.01
C SER A 131 15.95 3.64 2.53
N LEU A 132 14.64 3.87 2.59
CA LEU A 132 13.99 5.08 2.06
C LEU A 132 13.38 5.95 3.15
N ALA A 133 13.22 5.46 4.37
CA ALA A 133 12.44 6.07 5.44
C ALA A 133 12.85 7.53 5.71
N LYS A 134 14.15 7.81 5.86
CA LYS A 134 14.66 9.17 6.10
C LYS A 134 14.29 10.11 4.96
N LYS A 135 14.49 9.68 3.71
CA LYS A 135 14.17 10.48 2.53
C LYS A 135 12.67 10.76 2.39
N LEU A 136 11.84 9.78 2.75
CA LEU A 136 10.38 9.94 2.76
C LEU A 136 9.93 10.94 3.84
N LYS A 137 10.53 10.88 5.03
CA LYS A 137 10.27 11.86 6.11
C LYS A 137 10.67 13.26 5.69
N GLU A 138 11.88 13.44 5.15
CA GLU A 138 12.38 14.73 4.65
C GLU A 138 11.51 15.27 3.50
N ALA A 139 10.92 14.41 2.69
CA ALA A 139 9.96 14.77 1.64
C ALA A 139 8.59 15.22 2.17
N GLY A 140 8.31 15.06 3.47
CA GLY A 140 7.06 15.50 4.10
C GLY A 140 6.04 14.40 4.35
N LEU A 141 6.45 13.11 4.34
CA LEU A 141 5.58 12.02 4.78
C LEU A 141 5.26 12.19 6.28
N ASN A 142 3.97 12.12 6.64
CA ASN A 142 3.54 12.27 8.03
C ASN A 142 3.56 10.92 8.77
N ARG A 143 3.11 9.86 8.14
CA ARG A 143 2.99 8.54 8.78
C ARG A 143 2.99 7.39 7.79
N ILE A 144 3.22 6.17 8.32
CA ILE A 144 3.23 4.95 7.52
C ILE A 144 2.19 3.94 8.04
N THR A 145 1.67 3.15 7.10
CA THR A 145 0.92 1.93 7.37
C THR A 145 1.73 0.76 6.80
N LEU A 146 2.08 -0.20 7.63
CA LEU A 146 2.82 -1.39 7.24
C LEU A 146 1.88 -2.60 7.14
N SER A 147 2.05 -3.40 6.09
CA SER A 147 1.35 -4.67 5.93
C SER A 147 2.16 -5.77 6.61
N LEU A 148 1.57 -6.44 7.61
CA LEU A 148 2.24 -7.47 8.39
C LEU A 148 1.21 -8.52 8.85
N ASP A 149 1.11 -9.61 8.11
CA ASP A 149 0.07 -10.63 8.30
C ASP A 149 0.39 -11.64 9.40
N SER A 150 1.67 -11.80 9.78
CA SER A 150 2.10 -12.72 10.81
C SER A 150 3.46 -12.33 11.39
N LEU A 151 3.63 -12.53 12.70
CA LEU A 151 4.93 -12.44 13.41
C LEU A 151 5.68 -13.78 13.41
N ASN A 152 5.08 -14.83 12.88
CA ASN A 152 5.74 -16.12 12.70
C ASN A 152 6.38 -16.16 11.31
N GLN A 153 7.69 -16.32 11.23
CA GLN A 153 8.48 -16.33 9.99
C GLN A 153 7.93 -17.32 8.94
N LYS A 154 7.58 -18.53 9.35
CA LYS A 154 7.07 -19.58 8.46
C LYS A 154 5.70 -19.19 7.87
N ASN A 155 4.81 -18.66 8.73
CA ASN A 155 3.49 -18.20 8.29
C ASN A 155 3.61 -16.95 7.42
N PHE A 156 4.45 -15.99 7.79
CA PHE A 156 4.71 -14.79 7.00
C PHE A 156 5.17 -15.16 5.59
N ARG A 157 6.21 -16.00 5.47
CA ARG A 157 6.71 -16.48 4.17
C ARG A 157 5.63 -17.23 3.37
N ARG A 158 4.83 -18.07 4.04
CA ARG A 158 3.74 -18.82 3.38
C ARG A 158 2.66 -17.90 2.83
N ILE A 159 2.32 -16.83 3.53
CA ILE A 159 1.27 -15.89 3.13
C ILE A 159 1.78 -14.95 2.04
N THR A 160 2.98 -14.38 2.21
CA THR A 160 3.49 -13.27 1.40
C THR A 160 4.39 -13.71 0.24
N GLY A 161 4.90 -14.95 0.26
CA GLY A 161 5.93 -15.41 -0.67
C GLY A 161 7.29 -14.72 -0.48
N PHE A 162 7.47 -13.98 0.63
CA PHE A 162 8.68 -13.19 0.91
C PHE A 162 9.36 -13.65 2.20
N ASP A 163 10.69 -13.70 2.17
CA ASP A 163 11.51 -14.10 3.31
C ASP A 163 12.28 -12.91 3.87
N GLY A 164 11.66 -12.14 4.74
CA GLY A 164 12.25 -10.89 5.26
C GLY A 164 11.35 -10.24 6.31
N LEU A 165 10.79 -11.06 7.22
CA LEU A 165 9.96 -10.56 8.33
C LEU A 165 10.73 -9.54 9.19
N ASP A 166 12.02 -9.78 9.45
CA ASP A 166 12.84 -8.91 10.28
C ASP A 166 12.95 -7.50 9.71
N ASN A 167 13.03 -7.35 8.38
CA ASN A 167 13.04 -6.04 7.73
C ASN A 167 11.74 -5.25 7.97
N ILE A 168 10.61 -5.96 8.09
CA ILE A 168 9.32 -5.31 8.34
C ILE A 168 9.23 -4.89 9.80
N ILE A 169 9.73 -5.70 10.71
CA ILE A 169 9.81 -5.35 12.14
C ILE A 169 10.74 -4.16 12.33
N GLU A 170 11.93 -4.17 11.73
CA GLU A 170 12.88 -3.05 11.71
C GLU A 170 12.21 -1.76 11.19
N SER A 171 11.36 -1.89 10.17
CA SER A 171 10.61 -0.75 9.62
C SER A 171 9.75 -0.04 10.67
N ILE A 172 9.22 -0.77 11.66
CA ILE A 172 8.43 -0.18 12.75
C ILE A 172 9.32 0.68 13.65
N ASP A 173 10.50 0.18 14.00
CA ASP A 173 11.43 0.91 14.87
C ASP A 173 12.01 2.14 14.18
N ILE A 174 12.35 2.02 12.91
CA ILE A 174 12.79 3.15 12.08
C ILE A 174 11.68 4.21 11.97
N ALA A 175 10.44 3.80 11.74
CA ALA A 175 9.31 4.72 11.64
C ALA A 175 9.07 5.46 12.96
N LYS A 176 9.23 4.79 14.12
CA LYS A 176 9.16 5.44 15.44
C LYS A 176 10.29 6.46 15.62
N ALA A 177 11.53 6.07 15.31
CA ALA A 177 12.70 6.91 15.43
C ALA A 177 12.62 8.19 14.56
N LEU A 178 11.92 8.12 13.44
CA LEU A 178 11.68 9.23 12.53
C LEU A 178 10.37 10.00 12.80
N ASP A 179 9.65 9.69 13.87
CA ASP A 179 8.36 10.29 14.19
C ASP A 179 7.36 10.25 13.01
N LEU A 180 7.26 9.08 12.37
CA LEU A 180 6.25 8.78 11.34
C LEU A 180 5.02 8.13 11.98
N THR A 181 4.43 8.83 12.95
CA THR A 181 3.36 8.34 13.83
C THR A 181 2.00 8.99 13.53
N PRO A 182 0.87 8.32 13.88
CA PRO A 182 0.78 6.94 14.38
C PRO A 182 1.13 5.90 13.31
N ILE A 183 1.89 4.88 13.70
CA ILE A 183 2.16 3.72 12.84
C ILE A 183 0.93 2.82 12.85
N LYS A 184 0.43 2.45 11.69
CA LYS A 184 -0.63 1.47 11.54
C LYS A 184 -0.06 0.17 11.00
N VAL A 185 -0.58 -0.95 11.50
CA VAL A 185 -0.30 -2.28 10.96
C VAL A 185 -1.61 -2.84 10.40
N ASN A 186 -1.57 -3.22 9.13
CA ASN A 186 -2.66 -3.95 8.48
C ASN A 186 -2.29 -5.44 8.44
N ALA A 187 -3.18 -6.29 8.90
CA ALA A 187 -3.03 -7.75 8.85
C ALA A 187 -4.27 -8.40 8.23
N VAL A 188 -4.06 -9.31 7.31
CA VAL A 188 -5.11 -10.18 6.77
C VAL A 188 -5.16 -11.44 7.62
N ILE A 189 -6.22 -11.60 8.39
CA ILE A 189 -6.38 -12.76 9.26
C ILE A 189 -6.98 -13.92 8.49
N ILE A 190 -6.26 -15.03 8.46
CA ILE A 190 -6.64 -16.22 7.72
C ILE A 190 -6.89 -17.36 8.71
N ARG A 191 -8.13 -17.89 8.73
CA ARG A 191 -8.47 -19.02 9.62
C ARG A 191 -7.56 -20.22 9.36
N GLY A 192 -6.89 -20.69 10.41
CA GLY A 192 -6.03 -21.89 10.41
C GLY A 192 -4.61 -21.66 9.88
N ILE A 193 -4.13 -20.44 9.89
CA ILE A 193 -2.73 -20.08 9.74
C ILE A 193 -2.25 -19.43 11.02
#